data_876947edc769e910ab6ed29a138c2907
#
_entry.id   876947edc769e910ab6ed29a138c2907
#
_cell.length_a   1.000
_cell.length_b   1.000
_cell.length_c   1.000
_cell.angle_alpha   90.00
_cell.angle_beta   90.00
_cell.angle_gamma   90.00
#
_symmetry.space_group_name_H-M   'P 1'
#
loop_
_entity.id
_entity.type
_entity.pdbx_description
1 polymer ?
#
loop_
_entity_poly.entity_id
_entity_poly.type
_entity_poly.pdbx_seq_one_letter_code
_entity_poly.pdbx_strand_id
1 'polypeptide(L)'
;MSCMGKGGEGGTELAEEVVRLCDLQNNFEYCYDSRLSITEKIKTIATKIYGADGVEFAAEAKAVLKVINDKGYNSLPVCVAKTQFSFSDNIKLINRPTGFLVTVRDLRISAGAGFIVALTGEIMTMPGLPKIPAAQSIDIDDDGRITGLF
;
A
#
# COMPACT_ATOMS: atom_id res chain seq x y z
N MET A 1 -15.68 10.12 11.06
CA MET A 1 -15.71 11.12 9.96
C MET A 1 -16.16 10.41 8.69
N SER A 2 -17.23 10.84 8.04
CA SER A 2 -17.77 10.21 6.82
C SER A 2 -17.55 11.13 5.62
N CYS A 3 -16.30 11.20 5.16
CA CYS A 3 -15.93 12.04 4.01
C CYS A 3 -16.66 11.63 2.70
N MET A 4 -16.95 10.33 2.53
CA MET A 4 -17.52 9.79 1.31
C MET A 4 -19.04 10.07 1.15
N GLY A 5 -19.77 10.29 2.24
CA GLY A 5 -21.22 10.47 2.20
C GLY A 5 -21.71 11.91 1.99
N LYS A 6 -20.79 12.90 2.03
CA LYS A 6 -21.09 14.32 1.95
C LYS A 6 -20.29 15.07 0.88
N GLY A 7 -19.66 14.35 -0.04
CA GLY A 7 -18.82 14.96 -1.07
C GLY A 7 -17.73 15.89 -0.51
N GLY A 8 -17.47 17.01 -1.17
CA GLY A 8 -16.43 17.96 -0.77
C GLY A 8 -16.62 18.55 0.63
N GLU A 9 -17.83 18.83 1.05
CA GLU A 9 -18.12 19.33 2.40
C GLU A 9 -17.69 18.36 3.49
N GLY A 10 -17.87 17.04 3.26
CA GLY A 10 -17.46 16.01 4.21
C GLY A 10 -15.95 15.91 4.41
N GLY A 11 -15.16 16.48 3.53
CA GLY A 11 -13.69 16.52 3.59
C GLY A 11 -13.09 17.75 4.24
N THR A 12 -13.88 18.80 4.50
CA THR A 12 -13.37 20.11 4.95
C THR A 12 -12.56 20.01 6.25
N GLU A 13 -13.10 19.36 7.28
CA GLU A 13 -12.40 19.19 8.56
C GLU A 13 -11.06 18.44 8.38
N LEU A 14 -11.02 17.43 7.51
CA LEU A 14 -9.78 16.70 7.22
C LEU A 14 -8.78 17.60 6.48
N ALA A 15 -9.24 18.41 5.51
CA ALA A 15 -8.40 19.34 4.77
C ALA A 15 -7.79 20.41 5.70
N GLU A 16 -8.58 20.99 6.59
CA GLU A 16 -8.12 21.96 7.59
C GLU A 16 -7.06 21.36 8.51
N GLU A 17 -7.27 20.13 8.98
CA GLU A 17 -6.29 19.43 9.83
C GLU A 17 -4.98 19.12 9.06
N VAL A 18 -5.07 18.74 7.78
CA VAL A 18 -3.87 18.56 6.93
C VAL A 18 -3.10 19.87 6.78
N VAL A 19 -3.77 20.98 6.50
CA VAL A 19 -3.13 22.30 6.42
C VAL A 19 -2.44 22.65 7.73
N ARG A 20 -3.14 22.50 8.86
CA ARG A 20 -2.57 22.71 10.19
C ARG A 20 -1.32 21.89 10.44
N LEU A 21 -1.33 20.61 10.04
CA LEU A 21 -0.16 19.73 10.19
C LEU A 21 1.01 20.13 9.29
N CYS A 22 0.75 20.68 8.09
CA CYS A 22 1.78 21.19 7.19
C CYS A 22 2.53 22.39 7.75
N ASP A 23 1.89 23.17 8.61
CA ASP A 23 2.51 24.34 9.27
C ASP A 23 3.38 23.97 10.48
N LEU A 24 3.32 22.70 10.94
CA LEU A 24 4.16 22.22 12.03
C LEU A 24 5.58 21.90 11.55
N GLN A 25 6.53 21.98 12.48
CA GLN A 25 7.90 21.56 12.21
C GLN A 25 7.94 20.11 11.74
N ASN A 26 8.54 19.89 10.58
CA ASN A 26 8.66 18.57 10.00
C ASN A 26 9.87 17.82 10.60
N ASN A 27 9.62 16.72 11.29
CA ASN A 27 10.63 15.78 11.80
C ASN A 27 10.59 14.48 10.94
N PHE A 28 10.69 14.63 9.63
CA PHE A 28 10.66 13.50 8.72
C PHE A 28 11.83 12.55 8.96
N GLU A 29 11.52 11.29 9.18
CA GLU A 29 12.49 10.19 9.26
C GLU A 29 12.08 9.05 8.32
N TYR A 30 13.07 8.48 7.63
CA TYR A 30 12.82 7.28 6.85
C TYR A 30 12.49 6.09 7.74
N CYS A 31 11.51 5.28 7.35
CA CYS A 31 11.12 4.09 8.11
C CYS A 31 12.28 3.09 8.26
N TYR A 32 13.14 3.01 7.26
CA TYR A 32 14.33 2.15 7.23
C TYR A 32 15.46 2.76 6.40
N ASP A 33 16.68 2.28 6.62
CA ASP A 33 17.85 2.62 5.80
C ASP A 33 17.78 1.90 4.44
N SER A 34 18.00 2.63 3.34
CA SER A 34 17.99 2.07 1.98
C SER A 34 19.05 0.97 1.74
N ARG A 35 20.09 0.91 2.57
CA ARG A 35 21.16 -0.09 2.50
C ARG A 35 20.79 -1.44 3.10
N LEU A 36 19.70 -1.52 3.85
CA LEU A 36 19.21 -2.79 4.41
C LEU A 36 18.83 -3.79 3.30
N SER A 37 18.90 -5.07 3.62
CA SER A 37 18.38 -6.12 2.74
C SER A 37 16.87 -5.96 2.53
N ILE A 38 16.36 -6.49 1.42
CA ILE A 38 14.92 -6.46 1.14
C ILE A 38 14.11 -7.13 2.25
N THR A 39 14.62 -8.22 2.80
CA THR A 39 13.99 -8.91 3.94
C THR A 39 13.86 -8.01 5.17
N GLU A 40 14.92 -7.27 5.52
CA GLU A 40 14.92 -6.36 6.66
C GLU A 40 14.02 -5.15 6.42
N LYS A 41 13.98 -4.60 5.20
CA LYS A 41 13.05 -3.53 4.81
C LYS A 41 11.60 -3.96 5.00
N ILE A 42 11.24 -5.13 4.47
CA ILE A 42 9.88 -5.69 4.60
C ILE A 42 9.54 -5.93 6.07
N LYS A 43 10.46 -6.52 6.84
CA LYS A 43 10.28 -6.74 8.28
C LYS A 43 10.07 -5.42 9.02
N THR A 44 10.84 -4.38 8.71
CA THR A 44 10.72 -3.07 9.33
C THR A 44 9.35 -2.44 9.03
N ILE A 45 8.88 -2.50 7.79
CA ILE A 45 7.54 -2.01 7.41
C ILE A 45 6.47 -2.78 8.18
N ALA A 46 6.53 -4.12 8.17
CA ALA A 46 5.54 -4.97 8.81
C ALA A 46 5.46 -4.69 10.32
N THR A 47 6.59 -4.57 11.00
CA THR A 47 6.60 -4.38 12.46
C THR A 47 6.33 -2.94 12.86
N LYS A 48 6.99 -1.94 12.25
CA LYS A 48 6.84 -0.53 12.65
C LYS A 48 5.54 0.11 12.16
N ILE A 49 5.10 -0.22 10.94
CA ILE A 49 3.93 0.42 10.33
C ILE A 49 2.66 -0.39 10.56
N TYR A 50 2.71 -1.71 10.35
CA TYR A 50 1.51 -2.55 10.46
C TYR A 50 1.32 -3.14 11.87
N GLY A 51 2.35 -3.13 12.72
CA GLY A 51 2.27 -3.70 14.07
C GLY A 51 2.24 -5.23 14.07
N ALA A 52 2.79 -5.87 13.04
CA ALA A 52 2.94 -7.32 12.98
C ALA A 52 4.05 -7.80 13.91
N ASP A 53 3.95 -9.03 14.39
CA ASP A 53 4.98 -9.67 15.23
C ASP A 53 6.18 -10.11 14.38
N GLY A 54 6.01 -10.25 13.07
CA GLY A 54 7.07 -10.65 12.16
C GLY A 54 6.59 -10.85 10.73
N VAL A 55 7.47 -11.45 9.91
CA VAL A 55 7.23 -11.71 8.49
C VAL A 55 7.65 -13.13 8.14
N GLU A 56 6.82 -13.83 7.38
CA GLU A 56 7.14 -15.10 6.76
C GLU A 56 7.24 -14.94 5.24
N PHE A 57 8.10 -15.74 4.62
CA PHE A 57 8.30 -15.74 3.17
C PHE A 57 7.95 -17.12 2.59
N ALA A 58 7.04 -17.16 1.65
CA ALA A 58 6.75 -18.35 0.87
C ALA A 58 7.95 -18.78 0.02
N ALA A 59 7.92 -20.00 -0.50
CA ALA A 59 9.01 -20.55 -1.30
C ALA A 59 9.28 -19.70 -2.56
N GLU A 60 8.22 -19.24 -3.21
CA GLU A 60 8.27 -18.38 -4.39
C GLU A 60 8.97 -17.05 -4.07
N ALA A 61 8.58 -16.39 -2.99
CA ALA A 61 9.21 -15.15 -2.54
C ALA A 61 10.70 -15.34 -2.22
N LYS A 62 11.08 -16.45 -1.60
CA LYS A 62 12.50 -16.78 -1.31
C LYS A 62 13.32 -16.97 -2.60
N ALA A 63 12.73 -17.59 -3.62
CA ALA A 63 13.39 -17.75 -4.92
C ALA A 63 13.67 -16.39 -5.58
N VAL A 64 12.69 -15.48 -5.54
CA VAL A 64 12.85 -14.12 -6.10
C VAL A 64 13.85 -13.29 -5.27
N LEU A 65 13.85 -13.43 -3.93
CA LEU A 65 14.86 -12.78 -3.06
C LEU A 65 16.29 -13.14 -3.49
N LYS A 66 16.53 -14.40 -3.85
CA LYS A 66 17.83 -14.82 -4.35
C LYS A 66 18.19 -14.07 -5.64
N VAL A 67 17.26 -13.97 -6.59
CA VAL A 67 17.48 -13.22 -7.85
C VAL A 67 17.75 -11.75 -7.58
N ILE A 68 17.04 -11.12 -6.63
CA ILE A 68 17.24 -9.73 -6.22
C ILE A 68 18.66 -9.52 -5.69
N ASN A 69 19.13 -10.42 -4.82
CA ASN A 69 20.48 -10.38 -4.25
C ASN A 69 21.55 -10.56 -5.33
N ASP A 70 21.40 -11.58 -6.19
CA ASP A 70 22.35 -11.92 -7.25
C ASP A 70 22.50 -10.77 -8.28
N LYS A 71 21.42 -10.02 -8.52
CA LYS A 71 21.39 -8.89 -9.45
C LYS A 71 21.72 -7.54 -8.80
N GLY A 72 21.97 -7.49 -7.49
CA GLY A 72 22.33 -6.27 -6.79
C GLY A 72 21.21 -5.26 -6.57
N TYR A 73 19.93 -5.69 -6.60
CA TYR A 73 18.76 -4.82 -6.42
C TYR A 73 18.38 -4.56 -4.94
N ASN A 74 19.25 -4.89 -4.00
CA ASN A 74 18.98 -4.71 -2.57
C ASN A 74 18.77 -3.26 -2.15
N SER A 75 19.33 -2.30 -2.86
CA SER A 75 19.18 -0.87 -2.57
C SER A 75 17.79 -0.31 -2.93
N LEU A 76 17.02 -1.04 -3.75
CA LEU A 76 15.69 -0.58 -4.15
C LEU A 76 14.73 -0.50 -2.95
N PRO A 77 13.87 0.54 -2.90
CA PRO A 77 12.81 0.61 -1.90
C PRO A 77 11.75 -0.48 -2.11
N VAL A 78 10.99 -0.75 -1.05
CA VAL A 78 9.94 -1.77 -1.05
C VAL A 78 8.58 -1.12 -0.93
N CYS A 79 7.66 -1.54 -1.80
CA CYS A 79 6.23 -1.28 -1.71
C CYS A 79 5.53 -2.58 -1.30
N VAL A 80 4.73 -2.55 -0.23
CA VAL A 80 3.96 -3.72 0.23
C VAL A 80 2.55 -3.63 -0.31
N ALA A 81 2.17 -4.61 -1.13
CA ALA A 81 0.81 -4.77 -1.63
C ALA A 81 0.05 -5.76 -0.75
N LYS A 82 -1.01 -5.29 -0.10
CA LYS A 82 -1.84 -6.04 0.86
C LYS A 82 -3.30 -5.61 0.78
N THR A 83 -4.18 -6.30 1.52
CA THR A 83 -5.59 -5.90 1.64
C THR A 83 -5.72 -4.48 2.20
N GLN A 84 -6.70 -3.73 1.72
CA GLN A 84 -7.04 -2.39 2.20
C GLN A 84 -7.87 -2.41 3.50
N PHE A 85 -8.41 -3.56 3.91
CA PHE A 85 -9.33 -3.66 5.04
C PHE A 85 -8.64 -3.90 6.38
N SER A 86 -7.34 -4.20 6.38
CA SER A 86 -6.61 -4.58 7.59
C SER A 86 -5.14 -4.17 7.51
N PHE A 87 -4.51 -4.01 8.66
CA PHE A 87 -3.03 -3.95 8.73
C PHE A 87 -2.39 -5.33 8.58
N SER A 88 -3.12 -6.43 8.80
CA SER A 88 -2.64 -7.77 8.45
C SER A 88 -2.84 -8.06 6.96
N ASP A 89 -2.28 -9.16 6.47
CA ASP A 89 -2.53 -9.72 5.15
C ASP A 89 -3.80 -10.60 5.09
N ASN A 90 -4.41 -10.87 6.25
CA ASN A 90 -5.64 -11.65 6.37
C ASN A 90 -6.86 -10.73 6.36
N ILE A 91 -7.70 -10.82 5.31
CA ILE A 91 -8.90 -10.01 5.14
C ILE A 91 -9.97 -10.23 6.23
N LYS A 92 -9.88 -11.33 6.98
CA LYS A 92 -10.80 -11.63 8.10
C LYS A 92 -10.45 -10.88 9.38
N LEU A 93 -9.20 -10.43 9.51
CA LEU A 93 -8.71 -9.63 10.62
C LEU A 93 -8.81 -8.15 10.25
N ILE A 94 -9.98 -7.57 10.34
CA ILE A 94 -10.24 -6.17 9.92
C ILE A 94 -9.58 -5.13 10.84
N ASN A 95 -9.32 -3.94 10.29
CA ASN A 95 -8.77 -2.77 11.00
C ASN A 95 -7.31 -2.99 11.47
N ARG A 96 -7.07 -2.87 12.77
CA ARG A 96 -5.76 -2.97 13.41
C ARG A 96 -5.69 -4.19 14.35
N PRO A 97 -5.51 -5.39 13.82
CA PRO A 97 -5.29 -6.59 14.65
C PRO A 97 -3.91 -6.54 15.34
N THR A 98 -3.73 -7.44 16.31
CA THR A 98 -2.46 -7.71 16.99
C THR A 98 -2.19 -9.20 16.98
N GLY A 99 -0.95 -9.63 17.23
CA GLY A 99 -0.60 -11.05 17.31
C GLY A 99 -0.64 -11.76 15.96
N PHE A 100 -0.19 -11.09 14.87
CA PHE A 100 -0.19 -11.66 13.53
C PHE A 100 1.18 -11.58 12.86
N LEU A 101 1.41 -12.48 11.91
CA LEU A 101 2.54 -12.45 11.00
C LEU A 101 2.06 -11.99 9.62
N VAL A 102 2.91 -11.27 8.90
CA VAL A 102 2.67 -10.94 7.48
C VAL A 102 3.35 -11.98 6.61
N THR A 103 2.60 -12.61 5.70
CA THR A 103 3.13 -13.62 4.77
C THR A 103 3.39 -13.01 3.41
N VAL A 104 4.66 -12.89 3.03
CA VAL A 104 5.06 -12.47 1.68
C VAL A 104 4.98 -13.68 0.75
N ARG A 105 4.02 -13.67 -0.17
CA ARG A 105 3.81 -14.77 -1.13
C ARG A 105 4.73 -14.68 -2.33
N ASP A 106 4.93 -13.47 -2.85
CA ASP A 106 5.75 -13.24 -4.03
C ASP A 106 6.41 -11.85 -3.97
N LEU A 107 7.43 -11.66 -4.79
CA LEU A 107 8.11 -10.39 -4.97
C LEU A 107 8.20 -10.06 -6.46
N ARG A 108 7.94 -8.82 -6.82
CA ARG A 108 8.06 -8.34 -8.19
C ARG A 108 9.03 -7.17 -8.28
N ILE A 109 9.96 -7.26 -9.21
CA ILE A 109 10.91 -6.20 -9.48
C ILE A 109 10.31 -5.24 -10.51
N SER A 110 9.97 -4.03 -10.09
CA SER A 110 9.53 -2.94 -10.96
C SER A 110 10.73 -2.11 -11.37
N ALA A 111 11.62 -2.68 -12.20
CA ALA A 111 12.92 -2.09 -12.53
C ALA A 111 12.80 -0.70 -13.16
N GLY A 112 11.82 -0.49 -14.06
CA GLY A 112 11.58 0.80 -14.70
C GLY A 112 11.09 1.90 -13.74
N ALA A 113 10.44 1.51 -12.65
CA ALA A 113 9.97 2.43 -11.61
C ALA A 113 10.92 2.50 -10.41
N GLY A 114 11.92 1.61 -10.32
CA GLY A 114 12.95 1.65 -9.30
C GLY A 114 12.52 1.18 -7.92
N PHE A 115 11.60 0.20 -7.82
CA PHE A 115 11.19 -0.38 -6.54
C PHE A 115 10.82 -1.87 -6.66
N ILE A 116 10.70 -2.53 -5.52
CA ILE A 116 10.27 -3.92 -5.40
C ILE A 116 8.89 -3.96 -4.75
N VAL A 117 7.97 -4.72 -5.36
CA VAL A 117 6.64 -4.96 -4.80
C VAL A 117 6.65 -6.28 -4.03
N ALA A 118 6.31 -6.22 -2.74
CA ALA A 118 6.07 -7.40 -1.91
C ALA A 118 4.57 -7.70 -1.89
N LEU A 119 4.18 -8.82 -2.48
CA LEU A 119 2.80 -9.27 -2.52
C LEU A 119 2.50 -10.10 -1.27
N THR A 120 1.55 -9.64 -0.46
CA THR A 120 1.13 -10.30 0.78
C THR A 120 -0.33 -10.69 0.71
N GLY A 121 -0.68 -11.85 1.23
CA GLY A 121 -2.06 -12.34 1.18
C GLY A 121 -2.56 -12.61 -0.26
N GLU A 122 -3.86 -12.62 -0.45
CA GLU A 122 -4.49 -12.78 -1.76
C GLU A 122 -4.77 -11.42 -2.38
N ILE A 123 -3.98 -11.07 -3.40
CA ILE A 123 -4.12 -9.81 -4.12
C ILE A 123 -4.55 -10.09 -5.53
N MET A 124 -5.71 -9.55 -5.89
CA MET A 124 -6.15 -9.50 -7.27
C MET A 124 -5.45 -8.33 -7.97
N THR A 125 -4.64 -8.65 -8.98
CA THR A 125 -4.03 -7.60 -9.82
C THR A 125 -5.09 -7.01 -10.73
N MET A 126 -5.16 -5.69 -10.78
CA MET A 126 -6.07 -4.99 -11.68
C MET A 126 -5.72 -5.31 -13.15
N PRO A 127 -6.69 -5.69 -14.00
CA PRO A 127 -6.46 -5.79 -15.43
C PRO A 127 -6.08 -4.43 -16.02
N GLY A 128 -5.47 -4.43 -17.21
CA GLY A 128 -5.06 -3.20 -17.88
C GLY A 128 -6.23 -2.22 -18.03
N LEU A 129 -5.99 -0.96 -17.74
CA LEU A 129 -7.01 0.10 -17.88
C LEU A 129 -7.20 0.42 -19.37
N PRO A 130 -8.44 0.76 -19.81
CA PRO A 130 -8.69 1.24 -21.15
C PRO A 130 -8.00 2.59 -21.40
N LYS A 131 -7.73 2.93 -22.67
CA LYS A 131 -7.10 4.22 -23.05
C LYS A 131 -7.94 5.42 -22.58
N ILE A 132 -9.26 5.28 -22.59
CA ILE A 132 -10.19 6.28 -22.06
C ILE A 132 -10.77 5.69 -20.78
N PRO A 133 -10.41 6.21 -19.61
CA PRO A 133 -10.95 5.70 -18.35
C PRO A 133 -12.43 6.05 -18.20
N ALA A 134 -13.23 5.16 -17.66
CA ALA A 134 -14.65 5.37 -17.38
C ALA A 134 -14.90 6.61 -16.50
N ALA A 135 -13.94 6.98 -15.67
CA ALA A 135 -13.99 8.18 -14.83
C ALA A 135 -14.15 9.50 -15.61
N GLN A 136 -13.88 9.53 -16.92
CA GLN A 136 -14.13 10.74 -17.74
C GLN A 136 -15.61 10.95 -18.07
N SER A 137 -16.42 9.90 -18.01
CA SER A 137 -17.86 9.96 -18.31
C SER A 137 -18.75 9.78 -17.07
N ILE A 138 -18.18 9.29 -15.97
CA ILE A 138 -18.93 9.10 -14.72
C ILE A 138 -19.03 10.45 -14.01
N ASP A 139 -20.26 10.87 -13.72
CA ASP A 139 -20.55 12.11 -12.99
C ASP A 139 -21.76 11.93 -12.07
N ILE A 140 -21.98 12.89 -11.21
CA ILE A 140 -23.16 12.98 -10.34
C ILE A 140 -23.90 14.27 -10.71
N ASP A 141 -25.16 14.15 -11.13
CA ASP A 141 -25.99 15.31 -11.41
C ASP A 141 -26.45 16.05 -10.14
N ASP A 142 -27.10 17.21 -10.31
CA ASP A 142 -27.57 18.05 -9.20
C ASP A 142 -28.61 17.33 -8.32
N ASP A 143 -29.28 16.29 -8.83
CA ASP A 143 -30.25 15.45 -8.10
C ASP A 143 -29.56 14.30 -7.37
N GLY A 144 -28.22 14.19 -7.43
CA GLY A 144 -27.43 13.13 -6.80
C GLY A 144 -27.48 11.79 -7.54
N ARG A 145 -27.90 11.75 -8.81
CA ARG A 145 -27.91 10.52 -9.61
C ARG A 145 -26.57 10.34 -10.30
N ILE A 146 -26.05 9.11 -10.25
CA ILE A 146 -24.82 8.76 -10.96
C ILE A 146 -25.14 8.58 -12.45
N THR A 147 -24.39 9.28 -13.31
CA THR A 147 -24.49 9.24 -14.78
C THR A 147 -23.20 8.64 -15.37
N GLY A 148 -23.24 8.19 -16.63
CA GLY A 148 -22.06 7.74 -17.37
C GLY A 148 -21.47 6.38 -16.94
N LEU A 149 -22.23 5.57 -16.19
CA LEU A 149 -21.79 4.23 -15.80
C LEU A 149 -21.85 3.21 -16.97
N PHE A 150 -22.69 3.44 -17.97
CA PHE A 150 -22.92 2.58 -19.15
C PHE A 150 -23.10 3.40 -20.41
#